data_2ea194ac61ff52442108a651fd3da96f
#
_entry.id   2ea194ac61ff52442108a651fd3da96f
#
_cell.length_a   1.000
_cell.length_b   1.000
_cell.length_c   1.000
_cell.angle_alpha   90.00
_cell.angle_beta   90.00
_cell.angle_gamma   90.00
#
_symmetry.space_group_name_H-M   'P 1'
#
loop_
_entity.id
_entity.type
_entity.pdbx_description
1 polymer ?
#
loop_
_entity_poly.entity_id
_entity_poly.type
_entity_poly.pdbx_seq_one_letter_code
_entity_poly.pdbx_strand_id
1 'polypeptide(L)'
;MKRLKTEPEKELTKAELEVMQILWKLKKAFVGDILDRMVEPKPAYNTVSTVVRLLEKKGVVGHESFGKSHRYYPLVDKETYADSYVRRVMGNFFDGSL
;
A
#
# COMPACT_ATOMS: atom_id res chain seq x y z
N MET A 1 24.18 2.47 -3.51
CA MET A 1 23.57 2.74 -3.82
C MET A 1 22.48 2.98 -3.42
N LYS A 2 21.83 3.41 -3.63
CA LYS A 2 20.86 3.61 -3.20
C LYS A 2 19.80 3.21 -3.79
N ARG A 3 19.02 2.77 -3.22
CA ARG A 3 17.95 2.26 -3.65
C ARG A 3 16.99 3.23 -3.96
N LEU A 4 16.14 3.07 -4.92
CA LEU A 4 15.11 3.99 -5.25
C LEU A 4 14.06 3.94 -4.23
N LYS A 5 13.63 5.09 -3.78
CA LYS A 5 12.64 5.14 -2.79
C LYS A 5 11.32 4.75 -3.27
N THR A 6 11.05 4.90 -4.55
CA THR A 6 9.75 4.56 -5.07
C THR A 6 9.58 3.08 -5.29
N GLU A 7 10.65 2.34 -5.15
CA GLU A 7 10.54 0.93 -5.32
C GLU A 7 10.18 0.27 -4.02
N PRO A 8 9.12 -0.51 -3.96
CA PRO A 8 8.73 -1.14 -2.71
C PRO A 8 9.71 -2.23 -2.38
N GLU A 9 10.64 -1.91 -1.50
CA GLU A 9 11.59 -2.84 -1.08
C GLU A 9 11.07 -3.88 -0.25
N LYS A 10 10.12 -3.61 0.59
CA LYS A 10 9.56 -4.58 1.47
C LYS A 10 8.26 -5.04 0.94
N GLU A 11 8.00 -6.30 1.09
CA GLU A 11 6.72 -6.83 0.74
C GLU A 11 5.66 -6.23 1.62
N LEU A 12 4.51 -6.03 1.09
CA LEU A 12 3.40 -5.53 1.86
C LEU A 12 2.72 -6.68 2.57
N THR A 13 2.25 -6.42 3.77
CA THR A 13 1.48 -7.42 4.51
C THR A 13 0.13 -7.57 3.84
N LYS A 14 -0.60 -8.61 4.25
CA LYS A 14 -1.92 -8.85 3.71
C LYS A 14 -2.83 -7.65 3.96
N ALA A 15 -2.79 -7.09 5.17
CA ALA A 15 -3.61 -5.94 5.49
C ALA A 15 -3.22 -4.72 4.67
N GLU A 16 -1.94 -4.54 4.47
CA GLU A 16 -1.46 -3.41 3.67
C GLU A 16 -1.90 -3.55 2.22
N LEU A 17 -1.82 -4.75 1.68
CA LEU A 17 -2.21 -4.96 0.31
C LEU A 17 -3.71 -4.76 0.12
N GLU A 18 -4.48 -5.18 1.11
CA GLU A 18 -5.91 -4.98 1.07
C GLU A 18 -6.26 -3.49 0.97
N VAL A 19 -5.59 -2.68 1.77
CA VAL A 19 -5.79 -1.23 1.73
C VAL A 19 -5.34 -0.67 0.39
N MET A 20 -4.20 -1.14 -0.11
CA MET A 20 -3.71 -0.65 -1.40
C MET A 20 -4.68 -0.97 -2.53
N GLN A 21 -5.28 -2.15 -2.51
CA GLN A 21 -6.23 -2.50 -3.54
C GLN A 21 -7.43 -1.56 -3.56
N ILE A 22 -7.86 -1.15 -2.39
CA ILE A 22 -8.95 -0.19 -2.30
C ILE A 22 -8.51 1.17 -2.81
N LEU A 23 -7.30 1.59 -2.42
CA LEU A 23 -6.78 2.88 -2.87
C LEU A 23 -6.59 2.92 -4.38
N TRP A 24 -6.14 1.83 -4.96
CA TRP A 24 -5.99 1.79 -6.41
C TRP A 24 -7.33 1.98 -7.10
N LYS A 25 -8.38 1.42 -6.51
CA LYS A 25 -9.71 1.58 -7.08
C LYS A 25 -10.26 2.97 -6.90
N LEU A 26 -10.13 3.52 -5.69
CA LEU A 26 -10.69 4.83 -5.39
C LEU A 26 -9.83 5.98 -5.88
N LYS A 27 -8.56 5.73 -6.07
CA LYS A 27 -7.56 6.71 -6.49
C LYS A 27 -7.16 7.66 -5.38
N LYS A 28 -8.10 8.18 -4.64
CA LYS A 28 -7.84 9.01 -3.47
C LYS A 28 -8.92 8.71 -2.47
N ALA A 29 -8.57 8.65 -1.21
CA ALA A 29 -9.56 8.30 -0.19
C ALA A 29 -9.12 8.73 1.21
N PHE A 30 -10.11 9.06 2.02
CA PHE A 30 -9.89 9.25 3.44
C PHE A 30 -9.97 7.89 4.09
N VAL A 31 -9.48 7.77 5.32
CA VAL A 31 -9.49 6.49 6.02
C VAL A 31 -10.91 5.93 6.12
N GLY A 32 -11.89 6.80 6.36
CA GLY A 32 -13.28 6.34 6.44
C GLY A 32 -13.76 5.72 5.14
N ASP A 33 -13.32 6.28 4.02
CA ASP A 33 -13.71 5.75 2.71
C ASP A 33 -13.12 4.37 2.50
N ILE A 34 -11.89 4.19 2.94
CA ILE A 34 -11.24 2.90 2.82
C ILE A 34 -11.96 1.88 3.67
N LEU A 35 -12.26 2.27 4.91
CA LEU A 35 -12.94 1.37 5.83
C LEU A 35 -14.30 0.94 5.28
N ASP A 36 -15.02 1.85 4.66
CA ASP A 36 -16.32 1.54 4.10
C ASP A 36 -16.26 0.48 3.03
N ARG A 37 -15.14 0.33 2.39
CA ARG A 37 -14.99 -0.66 1.33
C ARG A 37 -14.45 -1.99 1.81
N MET A 38 -14.13 -2.10 3.09
CA MET A 38 -13.57 -3.33 3.59
C MET A 38 -14.66 -4.33 3.92
N VAL A 39 -14.30 -5.61 3.87
CA VAL A 39 -15.25 -6.69 4.10
C VAL A 39 -15.52 -6.89 5.55
N GLU A 40 -16.72 -7.33 5.86
CA GLU A 40 -17.06 -7.65 7.25
C GLU A 40 -16.36 -8.92 7.69
N PRO A 41 -15.94 -9.02 8.95
CA PRO A 41 -16.06 -7.97 9.96
C PRO A 41 -15.01 -6.90 9.71
N LYS A 42 -15.43 -5.64 9.74
CA LYS A 42 -14.54 -4.56 9.42
C LYS A 42 -13.59 -4.31 10.58
N PRO A 43 -12.35 -3.95 10.28
CA PRO A 43 -11.41 -3.58 11.35
C PRO A 43 -11.80 -2.25 11.95
N ALA A 44 -11.18 -1.91 13.06
CA ALA A 44 -11.43 -0.64 13.69
C ALA A 44 -10.81 0.48 12.85
N TYR A 45 -11.40 1.67 12.96
CA TYR A 45 -10.90 2.83 12.25
C TYR A 45 -9.41 3.05 12.54
N ASN A 46 -9.02 2.95 13.80
CA ASN A 46 -7.63 3.19 14.15
C ASN A 46 -6.69 2.16 13.56
N THR A 47 -7.17 0.95 13.37
CA THR A 47 -6.38 -0.09 12.74
C THR A 47 -6.09 0.29 11.30
N VAL A 48 -7.12 0.72 10.58
CA VAL A 48 -6.94 1.11 9.19
C VAL A 48 -6.03 2.33 9.09
N SER A 49 -6.22 3.28 9.98
CA SER A 49 -5.39 4.47 10.01
C SER A 49 -3.92 4.11 10.21
N THR A 50 -3.65 3.17 11.10
CA THR A 50 -2.29 2.73 11.34
C THR A 50 -1.69 2.07 10.09
N VAL A 51 -2.48 1.22 9.44
CA VAL A 51 -2.01 0.54 8.24
C VAL A 51 -1.65 1.54 7.15
N VAL A 52 -2.51 2.55 6.97
CA VAL A 52 -2.26 3.56 5.94
C VAL A 52 -0.99 4.34 6.25
N ARG A 53 -0.77 4.65 7.52
CA ARG A 53 0.43 5.38 7.90
C ARG A 53 1.68 4.55 7.70
N LEU A 54 1.58 3.24 7.91
CA LEU A 54 2.70 2.36 7.63
C LEU A 54 3.00 2.32 6.13
N LEU A 55 1.95 2.33 5.32
CA LEU A 55 2.14 2.37 3.88
C LEU A 55 2.83 3.66 3.45
N GLU A 56 2.46 4.75 4.10
CA GLU A 56 3.10 6.02 3.80
C GLU A 56 4.56 5.98 4.19
N LYS A 57 4.85 5.36 5.32
CA LYS A 57 6.21 5.24 5.77
C LYS A 57 7.03 4.38 4.82
N LYS A 58 6.41 3.39 4.22
CA LYS A 58 7.09 2.54 3.24
C LYS A 58 7.26 3.23 1.89
N GLY A 59 6.67 4.38 1.71
CA GLY A 59 6.84 5.15 0.49
C GLY A 59 5.90 4.79 -0.64
N VAL A 60 4.86 4.00 -0.37
CA VAL A 60 3.94 3.61 -1.42
C VAL A 60 2.63 4.39 -1.42
N VAL A 61 2.44 5.23 -0.40
CA VAL A 61 1.24 6.05 -0.28
C VAL A 61 1.65 7.45 0.14
N GLY A 62 0.97 8.45 -0.40
CA GLY A 62 1.15 9.83 0.03
C GLY A 62 -0.18 10.37 0.50
N HIS A 63 -0.20 11.60 0.95
CA HIS A 63 -1.46 12.20 1.36
C HIS A 63 -1.51 13.70 1.12
N GLU A 64 -2.74 14.20 1.04
CA GLU A 64 -3.02 15.62 1.02
C GLU A 64 -3.76 15.95 2.29
N SER A 65 -3.45 17.09 2.89
CA SER A 65 -4.10 17.50 4.12
C SER A 65 -5.34 18.34 3.84
N PHE A 66 -6.40 18.04 4.57
CA PHE A 66 -7.62 18.81 4.50
C PHE A 66 -8.02 19.09 5.95
N GLY A 67 -7.55 20.18 6.51
CA GLY A 67 -7.74 20.45 7.92
C GLY A 67 -7.06 19.37 8.72
N LYS A 68 -7.82 18.67 9.52
CA LYS A 68 -7.26 17.60 10.34
C LYS A 68 -7.35 16.24 9.67
N SER A 69 -7.91 16.20 8.48
CA SER A 69 -8.07 14.93 7.77
C SER A 69 -7.03 14.82 6.69
N HIS A 70 -6.65 13.57 6.40
CA HIS A 70 -5.70 13.30 5.35
C HIS A 70 -6.37 12.44 4.29
N ARG A 71 -6.24 12.86 3.05
CA ARG A 71 -6.73 12.06 1.93
C ARG A 71 -5.54 11.39 1.30
N TYR A 72 -5.55 10.08 1.31
CA TYR A 72 -4.42 9.29 0.85
C TYR A 72 -4.54 8.88 -0.60
N TYR A 73 -3.41 8.67 -1.24
CA TYR A 73 -3.40 8.21 -2.62
C TYR A 73 -2.17 7.35 -2.85
N PRO A 74 -2.23 6.41 -3.79
CA PRO A 74 -1.08 5.56 -4.06
C PRO A 74 0.01 6.32 -4.80
N LEU A 75 1.25 6.08 -4.40
CA LEU A 75 2.40 6.64 -5.08
C LEU A 75 2.94 5.67 -6.11
N VAL A 76 2.53 4.42 -6.02
CA VAL A 76 2.92 3.43 -6.99
C VAL A 76 1.65 2.82 -7.53
N ASP A 77 1.54 2.66 -8.84
CA ASP A 77 0.31 2.13 -9.38
C ASP A 77 0.30 0.62 -9.30
N LYS A 78 -0.87 0.06 -9.52
CA LYS A 78 -1.08 -1.36 -9.33
C LYS A 78 -0.19 -2.20 -10.23
N GLU A 79 -0.06 -1.79 -11.47
CA GLU A 79 0.75 -2.55 -12.41
C GLU A 79 2.22 -2.54 -12.05
N THR A 80 2.70 -1.38 -11.63
CA THR A 80 4.09 -1.25 -11.23
C THR A 80 4.37 -2.12 -10.00
N TYR A 81 3.44 -2.12 -9.05
CA TYR A 81 3.64 -2.93 -7.86
C TYR A 81 3.62 -4.41 -8.21
N ALA A 82 2.67 -4.82 -9.05
CA ALA A 82 2.56 -6.23 -9.43
C ALA A 82 3.81 -6.69 -10.15
N ASP A 83 4.32 -5.84 -11.03
CA ASP A 83 5.52 -6.16 -11.77
C ASP A 83 6.71 -6.31 -10.84
N SER A 84 6.84 -5.41 -9.89
CA SER A 84 7.90 -5.45 -8.92
C SER A 84 7.81 -6.71 -8.04
N TYR A 85 6.60 -7.06 -7.66
CA TYR A 85 6.39 -8.24 -6.85
C TYR A 85 6.79 -9.50 -7.62
N VAL A 86 6.38 -9.60 -8.87
CA VAL A 86 6.71 -10.74 -9.70
C VAL A 86 8.22 -10.86 -9.89
N ARG A 87 8.88 -9.74 -10.14
CA ARG A 87 10.32 -9.76 -10.27
C ARG A 87 11.01 -10.26 -9.03
N ARG A 88 10.54 -9.83 -7.87
CA ARG A 88 11.12 -10.26 -6.61
C ARG A 88 10.94 -11.74 -6.42
N VAL A 89 9.75 -12.25 -6.73
CA VAL A 89 9.45 -13.66 -6.58
C VAL A 89 10.31 -14.48 -7.54
N MET A 90 10.38 -14.05 -8.79
CA MET A 90 11.16 -14.76 -9.78
C MET A 90 12.65 -14.72 -9.45
N GLY A 91 13.11 -13.57 -9.00
CA GLY A 91 14.50 -13.45 -8.62
C GLY A 91 14.86 -14.39 -7.49
N ASN A 92 14.00 -14.42 -6.48
CA ASN A 92 14.23 -15.30 -5.34
C ASN A 92 14.18 -16.76 -5.77
N PHE A 93 13.26 -17.07 -6.66
CA PHE A 93 13.09 -18.43 -7.12
C PHE A 93 14.35 -18.91 -7.83
N PHE A 94 14.83 -18.16 -8.79
CA PHE A 94 15.99 -18.54 -9.54
C PHE A 94 17.28 -18.47 -8.73
N ASP A 95 17.45 -17.42 -7.99
CA ASP A 95 18.65 -17.29 -7.18
C ASP A 95 18.67 -18.28 -6.06
N GLY A 96 17.54 -18.52 -5.45
CA GLY A 96 17.47 -19.44 -4.34
C GLY A 96 17.70 -20.88 -4.77
N SER A 97 17.41 -21.18 -6.00
CA SER A 97 17.56 -22.55 -6.44
C SER A 97 19.00 -22.88 -6.81
N LEU A 98 19.80 -21.87 -6.89
CA LEU A 98 21.18 -22.12 -7.19
C LEU A 98 21.97 -22.41 -5.95
#